data_2dc16bb0acc1b3b4faef400493c9e2de
#
_entry.id   2dc16bb0acc1b3b4faef400493c9e2de
#
_cell.length_a   1.000
_cell.length_b   1.000
_cell.length_c   1.000
_cell.angle_alpha   90.00
_cell.angle_beta   90.00
_cell.angle_gamma   90.00
#
_symmetry.space_group_name_H-M   'P 1'
#
loop_
_entity.id
_entity.type
_entity.pdbx_description
1 polymer ?
#
loop_
_entity_poly.entity_id
_entity_poly.type
_entity_poly.pdbx_seq_one_letter_code
_entity_poly.pdbx_strand_id
1 'polypeptide(L)'
;MGFFADLFKDKTNWSYSELQALWATTYGMAGIDGDVHEKEEDLITNYMNNLPKDNITDWKTFCETAVKIKPETHFATLRGMHSDKKKLALACLYLIADADGKLDPKEQVALNNLQRILDVSFD
;
A
#
# COMPACT_ATOMS: atom_id res chain seq x y z
N MET A 1 20.09 -12.26 0.86
CA MET A 1 18.90 -11.59 0.31
C MET A 1 18.43 -10.54 1.28
N GLY A 2 17.92 -9.45 0.75
CA GLY A 2 17.53 -8.34 1.57
C GLY A 2 16.19 -8.53 2.26
N PHE A 3 15.87 -7.58 3.10
CA PHE A 3 14.64 -7.52 3.88
C PHE A 3 13.39 -7.71 3.03
N PHE A 4 13.33 -7.05 1.87
CA PHE A 4 12.19 -7.17 0.96
C PHE A 4 12.01 -8.60 0.44
N ALA A 5 13.11 -9.25 0.08
CA ALA A 5 13.03 -10.63 -0.42
C ALA A 5 12.46 -11.57 0.63
N ASP A 6 12.82 -11.36 1.90
CA ASP A 6 12.32 -12.17 3.01
C ASP A 6 10.82 -11.94 3.23
N LEU A 7 10.36 -10.70 3.10
CA LEU A 7 8.93 -10.38 3.20
C LEU A 7 8.12 -11.05 2.10
N PHE A 8 8.63 -11.05 0.88
CA PHE A 8 7.95 -11.70 -0.25
C PHE A 8 7.96 -13.23 -0.14
N LYS A 9 8.93 -13.78 0.58
CA LYS A 9 8.98 -15.22 0.85
C LYS A 9 8.00 -15.66 1.92
N ASP A 10 7.53 -14.74 2.75
CA ASP A 10 6.51 -15.04 3.74
C ASP A 10 5.28 -15.54 2.99
N LYS A 11 4.86 -16.73 3.33
CA LYS A 11 3.74 -17.40 2.67
C LYS A 11 2.39 -16.89 3.15
N THR A 12 2.38 -15.88 4.01
CA THR A 12 1.15 -15.31 4.52
C THR A 12 0.41 -14.61 3.39
N ASN A 13 -0.73 -15.15 3.04
CA ASN A 13 -1.53 -14.66 1.92
C ASN A 13 -2.24 -13.35 2.28
N TRP A 14 -2.26 -12.41 1.36
CA TRP A 14 -3.01 -11.17 1.51
C TRP A 14 -4.47 -11.44 1.16
N SER A 15 -5.38 -11.13 2.08
CA SER A 15 -6.80 -11.26 1.81
C SER A 15 -7.29 -10.16 0.87
N TYR A 16 -8.48 -10.35 0.32
CA TYR A 16 -9.12 -9.37 -0.56
C TYR A 16 -9.21 -8.00 0.11
N SER A 17 -9.68 -7.97 1.36
CA SER A 17 -9.81 -6.71 2.11
C SER A 17 -8.48 -6.05 2.40
N GLU A 18 -7.46 -6.84 2.72
CA GLU A 18 -6.11 -6.31 2.95
C GLU A 18 -5.53 -5.70 1.68
N LEU A 19 -5.73 -6.36 0.54
CA LEU A 19 -5.28 -5.85 -0.75
C LEU A 19 -6.01 -4.56 -1.12
N GLN A 20 -7.32 -4.50 -0.88
CA GLN A 20 -8.08 -3.28 -1.14
C GLN A 20 -7.58 -2.13 -0.28
N ALA A 21 -7.27 -2.40 0.99
CA ALA A 21 -6.74 -1.38 1.90
C ALA A 21 -5.37 -0.89 1.43
N LEU A 22 -4.50 -1.80 1.02
CA LEU A 22 -3.18 -1.42 0.48
C LEU A 22 -3.33 -0.61 -0.80
N TRP A 23 -4.15 -1.09 -1.76
CA TRP A 23 -4.35 -0.40 -3.03
C TRP A 23 -4.93 1.01 -2.84
N ALA A 24 -5.99 1.13 -2.04
CA ALA A 24 -6.63 2.42 -1.82
C ALA A 24 -5.70 3.41 -1.13
N THR A 25 -4.91 2.95 -0.16
CA THR A 25 -3.96 3.80 0.56
C THR A 25 -2.82 4.23 -0.34
N THR A 26 -2.26 3.31 -1.14
CA THR A 26 -1.18 3.67 -2.07
C THR A 26 -1.66 4.62 -3.17
N TYR A 27 -2.86 4.39 -3.68
CA TYR A 27 -3.44 5.25 -4.72
C TYR A 27 -3.73 6.65 -4.15
N GLY A 28 -4.24 6.71 -2.92
CA GLY A 28 -4.48 7.97 -2.23
C GLY A 28 -3.18 8.74 -1.99
N MET A 29 -2.10 8.03 -1.63
CA MET A 29 -0.79 8.64 -1.46
C MET A 29 -0.26 9.20 -2.77
N ALA A 30 -0.38 8.43 -3.86
CA ALA A 30 0.08 8.85 -5.18
C ALA A 30 -0.66 10.08 -5.67
N GLY A 31 -1.94 10.23 -5.31
CA GLY A 31 -2.78 11.36 -5.74
C GLY A 31 -2.76 12.58 -4.81
N ILE A 32 -1.87 12.59 -3.82
CA ILE A 32 -1.90 13.64 -2.78
C ILE A 32 -1.59 15.03 -3.34
N ASP A 33 -0.84 15.11 -4.44
CA ASP A 33 -0.53 16.35 -5.12
C ASP A 33 -1.56 16.72 -6.21
N GLY A 34 -2.63 15.96 -6.32
CA GLY A 34 -3.72 16.19 -7.25
C GLY A 34 -3.78 15.24 -8.44
N ASP A 35 -2.69 14.56 -8.77
CA ASP A 35 -2.60 13.65 -9.91
C ASP A 35 -1.82 12.38 -9.58
N VAL A 36 -2.31 11.26 -10.10
CA VAL A 36 -1.57 10.00 -10.04
C VAL A 36 -0.83 9.85 -11.37
N HIS A 37 0.51 9.87 -11.30
CA HIS A 37 1.34 9.73 -12.49
C HIS A 37 1.38 8.28 -12.97
N GLU A 38 1.58 8.09 -14.28
CA GLU A 38 1.64 6.78 -14.90
C GLU A 38 2.67 5.86 -14.23
N LYS A 39 3.84 6.41 -13.86
CA LYS A 39 4.88 5.64 -13.16
C LYS A 39 4.40 5.13 -11.81
N GLU A 40 3.62 5.92 -11.10
CA GLU A 40 3.07 5.54 -9.81
C GLU A 40 2.02 4.44 -9.97
N GLU A 41 1.15 4.55 -10.99
CA GLU A 41 0.17 3.52 -11.29
C GLU A 41 0.84 2.20 -11.65
N ASP A 42 1.89 2.23 -12.46
CA ASP A 42 2.65 1.04 -12.85
C ASP A 42 3.28 0.37 -11.64
N LEU A 43 3.86 1.16 -10.72
CA LEU A 43 4.45 0.62 -9.49
C LEU A 43 3.41 -0.03 -8.60
N ILE A 44 2.26 0.62 -8.41
CA ILE A 44 1.17 0.07 -7.60
C ILE A 44 0.73 -1.27 -8.17
N THR A 45 0.51 -1.33 -9.48
CA THR A 45 0.08 -2.55 -10.17
C THR A 45 1.12 -3.66 -10.01
N ASN A 46 2.40 -3.33 -10.19
CA ASN A 46 3.48 -4.30 -10.07
C ASN A 46 3.59 -4.86 -8.65
N TYR A 47 3.51 -4.01 -7.63
CA TYR A 47 3.57 -4.47 -6.25
C TYR A 47 2.39 -5.38 -5.92
N MET A 48 1.18 -5.01 -6.36
CA MET A 48 0.00 -5.82 -6.11
C MET A 48 0.12 -7.21 -6.77
N ASN A 49 0.68 -7.25 -7.97
CA ASN A 49 0.82 -8.52 -8.71
C ASN A 49 1.87 -9.44 -8.10
N ASN A 50 2.84 -8.90 -7.37
CA ASN A 50 3.92 -9.69 -6.79
C ASN A 50 3.63 -10.19 -5.37
N LEU A 51 2.54 -9.76 -4.76
CA LEU A 51 2.18 -10.23 -3.42
C LEU A 51 1.48 -11.59 -3.49
N PRO A 52 1.80 -12.49 -2.55
CA PRO A 52 1.00 -13.72 -2.41
C PRO A 52 -0.40 -13.33 -1.94
N LYS A 53 -1.40 -13.66 -2.73
CA LYS A 53 -2.74 -13.12 -2.52
C LYS A 53 -3.82 -14.03 -3.05
N ASP A 54 -5.05 -13.79 -2.60
CA ASP A 54 -6.23 -14.40 -3.17
C ASP A 54 -6.40 -13.91 -4.62
N ASN A 55 -6.95 -14.78 -5.45
CA ASN A 55 -7.14 -14.44 -6.86
C ASN A 55 -8.16 -13.32 -7.03
N ILE A 56 -7.76 -12.26 -7.74
CA ILE A 56 -8.65 -11.16 -8.10
C ILE A 56 -9.13 -11.40 -9.52
N THR A 57 -10.38 -11.84 -9.66
CA THR A 57 -10.95 -12.18 -10.96
C THR A 57 -11.53 -10.97 -11.69
N ASP A 58 -11.92 -9.93 -10.95
CA ASP A 58 -12.52 -8.71 -11.51
C ASP A 58 -11.85 -7.49 -10.89
N TRP A 59 -10.83 -6.99 -11.57
CA TRP A 59 -10.06 -5.84 -11.12
C TRP A 59 -10.89 -4.57 -11.03
N LYS A 60 -11.82 -4.39 -11.97
CA LYS A 60 -12.69 -3.22 -11.98
C LYS A 60 -13.55 -3.16 -10.72
N THR A 61 -14.20 -4.25 -10.39
CA THR A 61 -15.02 -4.36 -9.17
C THR A 61 -14.17 -4.16 -7.93
N PHE A 62 -12.96 -4.75 -7.92
CA PHE A 62 -12.01 -4.58 -6.82
C PHE A 62 -11.74 -3.10 -6.54
N CYS A 63 -11.40 -2.34 -7.57
CA CYS A 63 -11.10 -0.92 -7.42
C CYS A 63 -12.33 -0.10 -7.06
N GLU A 64 -13.46 -0.36 -7.71
CA GLU A 64 -14.71 0.37 -7.46
C GLU A 64 -15.21 0.18 -6.04
N THR A 65 -15.15 -1.02 -5.51
CA THR A 65 -15.59 -1.28 -4.14
C THR A 65 -14.58 -0.75 -3.13
N ALA A 66 -13.29 -0.78 -3.43
CA ALA A 66 -12.26 -0.25 -2.54
C ALA A 66 -12.44 1.25 -2.29
N VAL A 67 -12.78 2.02 -3.32
CA VAL A 67 -12.94 3.49 -3.17
C VAL A 67 -14.21 3.87 -2.41
N LYS A 68 -15.18 2.95 -2.31
CA LYS A 68 -16.41 3.18 -1.54
C LYS A 68 -16.22 2.95 -0.05
N ILE A 69 -15.18 2.23 0.33
CA ILE A 69 -14.87 1.97 1.73
C ILE A 69 -14.20 3.22 2.32
N LYS A 70 -14.62 3.62 3.50
CA LYS A 70 -14.07 4.80 4.16
C LYS A 70 -12.58 4.62 4.46
N PRO A 71 -11.78 5.69 4.33
CA PRO A 71 -10.34 5.61 4.64
C PRO A 71 -10.04 5.04 6.04
N GLU A 72 -10.84 5.39 7.02
CA GLU A 72 -10.66 4.90 8.40
C GLU A 72 -10.77 3.38 8.47
N THR A 73 -11.67 2.79 7.67
CA THR A 73 -11.84 1.33 7.61
C THR A 73 -10.62 0.68 6.99
N HIS A 74 -10.08 1.26 5.92
CA HIS A 74 -8.85 0.76 5.31
C HIS A 74 -7.67 0.83 6.28
N PHE A 75 -7.55 1.93 7.01
CA PHE A 75 -6.47 2.07 8.00
C PHE A 75 -6.61 1.05 9.13
N ALA A 76 -7.84 0.79 9.58
CA ALA A 76 -8.08 -0.23 10.59
C ALA A 76 -7.69 -1.64 10.08
N THR A 77 -7.99 -1.93 8.81
CA THR A 77 -7.62 -3.19 8.18
C THR A 77 -6.09 -3.35 8.15
N LEU A 78 -5.38 -2.31 7.70
CA LEU A 78 -3.91 -2.34 7.65
C LEU A 78 -3.31 -2.46 9.04
N ARG A 79 -3.84 -1.73 10.01
CA ARG A 79 -3.36 -1.76 11.39
C ARG A 79 -3.52 -3.13 12.03
N GLY A 80 -4.57 -3.87 11.65
CA GLY A 80 -4.83 -5.20 12.17
C GLY A 80 -3.99 -6.31 11.57
N MET A 81 -3.19 -6.02 10.56
CA MET A 81 -2.37 -7.01 9.89
C MET A 81 -1.14 -7.41 10.74
N HIS A 82 -0.56 -8.56 10.41
CA HIS A 82 0.72 -8.96 10.98
C HIS A 82 1.79 -7.90 10.72
N SER A 83 2.74 -7.75 11.65
CA SER A 83 3.75 -6.68 11.55
C SER A 83 4.56 -6.72 10.26
N ASP A 84 4.85 -7.91 9.73
CA ASP A 84 5.59 -8.04 8.47
C ASP A 84 4.80 -7.49 7.29
N LYS A 85 3.49 -7.72 7.25
CA LYS A 85 2.63 -7.13 6.23
C LYS A 85 2.55 -5.62 6.36
N LYS A 86 2.46 -5.10 7.58
CA LYS A 86 2.45 -3.66 7.82
C LYS A 86 3.73 -3.00 7.36
N LYS A 87 4.88 -3.61 7.62
CA LYS A 87 6.17 -3.10 7.17
C LYS A 87 6.25 -3.09 5.65
N LEU A 88 5.78 -4.16 5.01
CA LEU A 88 5.74 -4.21 3.55
C LEU A 88 4.83 -3.15 2.97
N ALA A 89 3.65 -2.95 3.56
CA ALA A 89 2.72 -1.91 3.13
C ALA A 89 3.36 -0.52 3.22
N LEU A 90 4.00 -0.22 4.35
CA LEU A 90 4.66 1.06 4.54
C LEU A 90 5.82 1.25 3.56
N ALA A 91 6.60 0.20 3.31
CA ALA A 91 7.68 0.24 2.34
C ALA A 91 7.16 0.52 0.93
N CYS A 92 6.06 -0.11 0.54
CA CYS A 92 5.43 0.15 -0.77
C CYS A 92 4.99 1.61 -0.89
N LEU A 93 4.42 2.16 0.18
CA LEU A 93 3.99 3.56 0.20
C LEU A 93 5.17 4.52 0.00
N TYR A 94 6.29 4.26 0.68
CA TYR A 94 7.50 5.07 0.50
C TYR A 94 8.02 4.99 -0.93
N LEU A 95 8.08 3.80 -1.50
CA LEU A 95 8.59 3.61 -2.86
C LEU A 95 7.70 4.31 -3.90
N ILE A 96 6.39 4.27 -3.70
CA ILE A 96 5.46 4.94 -4.61
C ILE A 96 5.58 6.46 -4.48
N ALA A 97 5.69 6.97 -3.26
CA ALA A 97 5.84 8.40 -3.03
C ALA A 97 7.14 8.95 -3.63
N ASP A 98 8.19 8.13 -3.71
CA ASP A 98 9.49 8.51 -4.25
C ASP A 98 9.65 8.15 -5.73
N ALA A 99 8.59 7.72 -6.39
CA ALA A 99 8.66 7.19 -7.76
C ALA A 99 9.16 8.20 -8.79
N ASP A 100 8.91 9.49 -8.57
CA ASP A 100 9.35 10.56 -9.47
C ASP A 100 10.71 11.15 -9.06
N GLY A 101 11.37 10.56 -8.07
CA GLY A 101 12.66 11.01 -7.56
C GLY A 101 12.59 12.17 -6.57
N LYS A 102 11.38 12.61 -6.22
CA LYS A 102 11.18 13.71 -5.27
C LYS A 102 10.08 13.34 -4.29
N LEU A 103 10.44 13.33 -3.01
CA LEU A 103 9.46 13.14 -1.95
C LEU A 103 8.90 14.51 -1.57
N ASP A 104 7.67 14.78 -1.99
CA ASP A 104 6.96 16.02 -1.69
C ASP A 104 6.75 16.15 -0.18
N PRO A 105 6.88 17.37 0.42
CA PRO A 105 6.61 17.56 1.85
C PRO A 105 5.23 17.06 2.28
N LYS A 106 4.20 17.18 1.45
CA LYS A 106 2.87 16.67 1.77
C LYS A 106 2.87 15.16 1.86
N GLU A 107 3.60 14.50 0.96
CA GLU A 107 3.75 13.04 0.97
C GLU A 107 4.53 12.59 2.20
N GLN A 108 5.57 13.32 2.59
CA GLN A 108 6.33 13.01 3.80
C GLN A 108 5.46 13.08 5.05
N VAL A 109 4.63 14.11 5.16
CA VAL A 109 3.70 14.26 6.29
C VAL A 109 2.71 13.09 6.31
N ALA A 110 2.17 12.73 5.15
CA ALA A 110 1.23 11.62 5.03
C ALA A 110 1.88 10.28 5.41
N LEU A 111 3.12 10.04 4.99
CA LEU A 111 3.87 8.84 5.35
C LEU A 111 4.12 8.76 6.85
N ASN A 112 4.49 9.87 7.47
CA ASN A 112 4.71 9.93 8.91
C ASN A 112 3.42 9.62 9.68
N ASN A 113 2.30 10.15 9.20
CA ASN A 113 1.00 9.88 9.80
C ASN A 113 0.58 8.42 9.63
N LEU A 114 0.81 7.84 8.46
CA LEU A 114 0.51 6.44 8.20
C LEU A 114 1.34 5.50 9.07
N GLN A 115 2.63 5.80 9.22
CA GLN A 115 3.50 5.02 10.12
C GLN A 115 2.94 4.99 11.53
N ARG A 116 2.46 6.13 12.00
CA ARG A 116 1.86 6.26 13.33
C ARG A 116 0.54 5.50 13.41
N ILE A 117 -0.31 5.63 12.39
CA ILE A 117 -1.61 4.95 12.32
C ILE A 117 -1.43 3.43 12.31
N LEU A 118 -0.47 2.94 11.53
CA LEU A 118 -0.19 1.51 11.40
C LEU A 118 0.52 0.94 12.62
N ASP A 119 1.06 1.79 13.47
CA ASP A 119 1.79 1.39 14.68
C ASP A 119 2.92 0.43 14.34
N VAL A 120 3.77 0.82 13.42
CA VAL A 120 4.88 0.00 12.95
C VAL A 120 6.13 0.86 12.77
N SER A 121 7.29 0.23 12.96
CA SER A 121 8.58 0.89 12.80
C SER A 121 9.52 0.00 11.97
N PHE A 122 10.44 0.64 11.24
CA PHE A 122 11.50 -0.06 10.50
C PHE A 122 12.75 -0.33 11.34
N ASP A 123 12.76 0.08 12.57
CA ASP A 123 13.90 -0.12 13.46
C ASP A 123 14.19 -1.58 13.76
#